data_4ad011f2db4a6e6f20e9c4318f2cc538
#
_entry.id   4ad011f2db4a6e6f20e9c4318f2cc538
#
_cell.length_a   1.000
_cell.length_b   1.000
_cell.length_c   1.000
_cell.angle_alpha   90.00
_cell.angle_beta   90.00
_cell.angle_gamma   90.00
#
_symmetry.space_group_name_H-M   'P 1'
#
loop_
_entity.id
_entity.type
_entity.pdbx_description
1 polymer ?
#
loop_
_entity_poly.entity_id
_entity_poly.type
_entity_poly.pdbx_seq_one_letter_code
_entity_poly.pdbx_strand_id
1 'polypeptide(L)'
;SNTDRLRYYQQHDGASPRVKAQLSLALMRYLQFDKEEWGRLRALTPLSLTEADLIELRGINERISLEEVTLVYLPLSRLLNLYVAATQRLRQTTDTFLGTLPAPVSYVIAIAGSVAVGKGTAARVIQAPLARWPNHPKVDLVTTDGFLYPNSVLESRGLMNRKGFPESYDLRALLQFLRDLKSGQPVVEVPVYSHEAYDIVPDKKKTIRQPDIVIVEGLNVLQTTDGRVGPAPRTFVSDFFDFSIFLDAKEEHIRQWYVDRFLTFQK
;
A
#
# COMPACT_ATOMS: atom_id res chain seq x y z
N SER A 1 -21.70 -2.45 -8.00
CA SER A 1 -21.38 -2.50 -6.57
C SER A 1 -19.92 -2.94 -6.39
N ASN A 2 -19.14 -2.20 -5.62
CA ASN A 2 -17.70 -2.32 -5.45
C ASN A 2 -17.28 -3.50 -4.52
N THR A 3 -18.07 -4.58 -4.47
CA THR A 3 -17.97 -5.65 -3.48
C THR A 3 -16.82 -6.64 -3.70
N ASP A 4 -16.07 -6.53 -4.80
CA ASP A 4 -15.09 -7.55 -5.21
C ASP A 4 -13.62 -7.20 -4.89
N ARG A 5 -13.35 -6.19 -4.07
CA ARG A 5 -12.00 -5.59 -3.95
C ARG A 5 -11.02 -6.24 -2.96
N LEU A 6 -11.49 -7.18 -2.13
CA LEU A 6 -10.62 -7.91 -1.19
C LEU A 6 -10.83 -9.41 -1.36
N ARG A 7 -9.95 -10.08 -2.10
CA ARG A 7 -9.95 -11.55 -2.20
C ARG A 7 -8.66 -12.13 -1.64
N TYR A 8 -8.84 -12.99 -0.63
CA TYR A 8 -7.90 -14.04 -0.29
C TYR A 8 -8.46 -15.35 -0.84
N TYR A 9 -7.78 -16.01 -1.75
CA TYR A 9 -8.30 -17.19 -2.45
C TYR A 9 -8.12 -18.49 -1.68
N GLN A 10 -9.19 -19.28 -1.53
CA GLN A 10 -9.22 -20.74 -1.76
C GLN A 10 -10.64 -21.29 -1.92
N GLN A 11 -10.82 -22.18 -2.91
CA GLN A 11 -12.04 -22.96 -3.13
C GLN A 11 -11.99 -24.27 -2.35
N HIS A 12 -13.06 -24.62 -1.60
CA HIS A 12 -13.48 -25.99 -1.30
C HIS A 12 -14.97 -26.05 -1.04
N ASP A 13 -15.68 -26.83 -1.88
CA ASP A 13 -17.11 -27.08 -1.79
C ASP A 13 -17.43 -28.19 -0.78
N GLY A 14 -18.51 -28.05 0.02
CA GLY A 14 -19.23 -29.14 0.65
C GLY A 14 -19.19 -29.33 2.17
N ALA A 15 -18.40 -28.57 2.95
CA ALA A 15 -18.35 -28.73 4.41
C ALA A 15 -19.09 -27.63 5.19
N SER A 16 -19.64 -27.97 6.38
CA SER A 16 -20.33 -26.99 7.23
C SER A 16 -19.41 -25.86 7.71
N PRO A 17 -19.93 -24.64 8.03
CA PRO A 17 -19.09 -23.49 8.42
C PRO A 17 -18.12 -23.76 9.58
N ARG A 18 -18.50 -24.56 10.55
CA ARG A 18 -17.65 -24.94 11.68
C ARG A 18 -16.52 -25.92 11.33
N VAL A 19 -16.82 -26.88 10.44
CA VAL A 19 -15.82 -27.85 9.95
C VAL A 19 -14.87 -27.18 8.97
N LYS A 20 -15.35 -26.23 8.16
CA LYS A 20 -14.52 -25.38 7.29
C LYS A 20 -13.54 -24.54 8.12
N ALA A 21 -13.97 -23.96 9.23
CA ALA A 21 -13.11 -23.18 10.12
C ALA A 21 -12.03 -24.03 10.82
N GLN A 22 -12.33 -25.25 11.28
CA GLN A 22 -11.36 -26.11 11.98
C GLN A 22 -10.39 -26.83 11.05
N LEU A 23 -10.80 -27.28 9.88
CA LEU A 23 -9.91 -27.81 8.83
C LEU A 23 -9.09 -26.71 8.16
N SER A 24 -9.62 -25.47 8.09
CA SER A 24 -8.96 -24.31 7.54
C SER A 24 -7.73 -23.90 8.37
N LEU A 25 -7.80 -23.92 9.68
CA LEU A 25 -6.68 -23.55 10.56
C LEU A 25 -5.48 -24.53 10.48
N ALA A 26 -5.70 -25.78 10.09
CA ALA A 26 -4.66 -26.81 10.03
C ALA A 26 -4.00 -26.98 8.64
N LEU A 27 -4.69 -26.60 7.56
CA LEU A 27 -4.27 -26.91 6.17
C LEU A 27 -4.31 -25.73 5.19
N MET A 28 -4.84 -24.56 5.55
CA MET A 28 -5.02 -23.45 4.62
C MET A 28 -3.92 -22.41 4.72
N ARG A 29 -3.34 -22.08 3.57
CA ARG A 29 -2.42 -20.95 3.39
C ARG A 29 -3.13 -19.59 3.44
N TYR A 30 -4.48 -19.55 3.29
CA TYR A 30 -5.27 -18.34 3.13
C TYR A 30 -6.59 -18.42 3.90
N LEU A 31 -7.02 -17.30 4.48
CA LEU A 31 -8.34 -17.09 5.05
C LEU A 31 -9.15 -16.24 4.08
N GLN A 32 -10.42 -16.59 3.88
CA GLN A 32 -11.35 -15.81 3.07
C GLN A 32 -12.49 -15.30 3.97
N PHE A 33 -12.83 -14.04 3.80
CA PHE A 33 -13.93 -13.39 4.50
C PHE A 33 -14.87 -12.76 3.47
N ASP A 34 -16.16 -12.83 3.70
CA ASP A 34 -17.09 -11.94 3.05
C ASP A 34 -17.05 -10.53 3.69
N LYS A 35 -17.74 -9.57 3.07
CA LYS A 35 -17.72 -8.16 3.51
C LYS A 35 -18.27 -8.00 4.93
N GLU A 36 -19.32 -8.74 5.27
CA GLU A 36 -20.00 -8.68 6.57
C GLU A 36 -19.17 -9.36 7.66
N GLU A 37 -18.58 -10.53 7.36
CA GLU A 37 -17.68 -11.24 8.27
C GLU A 37 -16.46 -10.39 8.58
N TRP A 38 -15.85 -9.81 7.56
CA TRP A 38 -14.72 -8.91 7.70
C TRP A 38 -15.09 -7.66 8.51
N GLY A 39 -16.23 -7.04 8.20
CA GLY A 39 -16.73 -5.85 8.87
C GLY A 39 -16.92 -6.04 10.39
N ARG A 40 -17.29 -7.24 10.84
CA ARG A 40 -17.43 -7.58 12.27
C ARG A 40 -16.09 -7.57 13.03
N LEU A 41 -14.97 -7.79 12.33
CA LEU A 41 -13.63 -7.80 12.94
C LEU A 41 -13.18 -6.43 13.44
N ARG A 42 -13.86 -5.34 13.06
CA ARG A 42 -13.62 -4.01 13.64
C ARG A 42 -13.93 -3.95 15.14
N ALA A 43 -14.78 -4.86 15.64
CA ALA A 43 -15.28 -4.88 17.02
C ALA A 43 -15.82 -3.49 17.43
N LEU A 44 -15.35 -2.94 18.55
CA LEU A 44 -15.74 -1.61 19.06
C LEU A 44 -14.86 -0.46 18.54
N THR A 45 -14.06 -0.67 17.51
CA THR A 45 -13.24 0.41 16.91
C THR A 45 -14.16 1.49 16.35
N PRO A 46 -14.10 2.73 16.85
CA PRO A 46 -15.00 3.79 16.43
C PRO A 46 -14.64 4.24 15.00
N LEU A 47 -15.67 4.58 14.23
CA LEU A 47 -15.47 5.27 12.95
C LEU A 47 -14.99 6.70 13.25
N SER A 48 -13.77 6.98 12.89
CA SER A 48 -13.13 8.28 13.12
C SER A 48 -13.19 9.22 11.91
N LEU A 49 -13.79 8.79 10.80
CA LEU A 49 -13.94 9.57 9.57
C LEU A 49 -15.38 10.05 9.40
N THR A 50 -15.51 11.25 8.88
CA THR A 50 -16.79 11.88 8.50
C THR A 50 -16.96 11.89 6.98
N GLU A 51 -18.16 12.22 6.48
CA GLU A 51 -18.38 12.42 5.04
C GLU A 51 -17.49 13.54 4.47
N ALA A 52 -17.23 14.60 5.25
CA ALA A 52 -16.34 15.68 4.85
C ALA A 52 -14.89 15.18 4.66
N ASP A 53 -14.38 14.37 5.60
CA ASP A 53 -13.07 13.72 5.45
C ASP A 53 -13.00 12.88 4.16
N LEU A 54 -14.08 12.14 3.84
CA LEU A 54 -14.11 11.30 2.63
C LEU A 54 -14.07 12.12 1.34
N ILE A 55 -14.66 13.30 1.31
CA ILE A 55 -14.61 14.18 0.13
C ILE A 55 -13.15 14.58 -0.16
N GLU A 56 -12.36 14.88 0.87
CA GLU A 56 -10.95 15.25 0.74
C GLU A 56 -10.07 14.03 0.36
N LEU A 57 -10.44 12.83 0.81
CA LEU A 57 -9.66 11.62 0.56
C LEU A 57 -9.94 10.99 -0.82
N ARG A 58 -11.05 11.34 -1.44
CA ARG A 58 -11.42 10.80 -2.77
C ARG A 58 -10.45 11.29 -3.86
N GLY A 59 -10.12 10.40 -4.77
CA GLY A 59 -9.49 10.75 -6.04
C GLY A 59 -10.52 11.21 -7.08
N ILE A 60 -10.03 11.66 -8.22
CA ILE A 60 -10.87 12.03 -9.37
C ILE A 60 -11.71 10.82 -9.80
N ASN A 61 -13.02 10.97 -9.86
CA ASN A 61 -14.00 9.91 -10.23
C ASN A 61 -14.08 8.70 -9.27
N GLU A 62 -13.52 8.79 -8.08
CA GLU A 62 -13.61 7.72 -7.10
C GLU A 62 -14.77 7.96 -6.12
N ARG A 63 -15.57 6.93 -5.91
CA ARG A 63 -16.69 6.95 -4.96
C ARG A 63 -16.36 5.98 -3.83
N ILE A 64 -16.14 6.50 -2.66
CA ILE A 64 -16.03 5.73 -1.43
C ILE A 64 -17.10 6.21 -0.45
N SER A 65 -17.76 5.29 0.23
CA SER A 65 -18.81 5.59 1.21
C SER A 65 -18.32 5.33 2.64
N LEU A 66 -18.97 5.97 3.63
CA LEU A 66 -18.72 5.65 5.04
C LEU A 66 -19.04 4.19 5.37
N GLU A 67 -20.00 3.59 4.68
CA GLU A 67 -20.30 2.17 4.82
C GLU A 67 -19.10 1.32 4.38
N GLU A 68 -18.52 1.62 3.22
CA GLU A 68 -17.32 0.90 2.72
C GLU A 68 -16.14 1.09 3.68
N VAL A 69 -15.92 2.31 4.18
CA VAL A 69 -14.88 2.56 5.19
C VAL A 69 -15.13 1.72 6.44
N THR A 70 -16.36 1.67 6.92
CA THR A 70 -16.74 0.92 8.12
C THR A 70 -16.56 -0.58 7.97
N LEU A 71 -16.94 -1.13 6.81
CA LEU A 71 -16.95 -2.58 6.58
C LEU A 71 -15.62 -3.12 6.05
N VAL A 72 -14.81 -2.29 5.40
CA VAL A 72 -13.57 -2.74 4.75
C VAL A 72 -12.33 -2.15 5.41
N TYR A 73 -12.23 -0.84 5.49
CA TYR A 73 -11.00 -0.16 5.89
C TYR A 73 -10.81 -0.08 7.41
N LEU A 74 -11.89 0.00 8.17
CA LEU A 74 -11.79 0.08 9.62
C LEU A 74 -11.30 -1.23 10.26
N PRO A 75 -11.81 -2.42 9.88
CA PRO A 75 -11.23 -3.69 10.30
C PRO A 75 -9.76 -3.84 9.87
N LEU A 76 -9.43 -3.40 8.64
CA LEU A 76 -8.06 -3.43 8.15
C LEU A 76 -7.13 -2.51 8.97
N SER A 77 -7.57 -1.28 9.27
CA SER A 77 -6.82 -0.37 10.14
C SER A 77 -6.56 -0.97 11.52
N ARG A 78 -7.57 -1.65 12.10
CA ARG A 78 -7.41 -2.37 13.38
C ARG A 78 -6.38 -3.49 13.28
N LEU A 79 -6.45 -4.30 12.22
CA LEU A 79 -5.49 -5.38 11.97
C LEU A 79 -4.07 -4.81 11.86
N LEU A 80 -3.89 -3.77 11.04
CA LEU A 80 -2.59 -3.11 10.87
C LEU A 80 -2.05 -2.54 12.18
N ASN A 81 -2.91 -1.91 13.00
CA ASN A 81 -2.52 -1.43 14.32
C ASN A 81 -1.99 -2.55 15.23
N LEU A 82 -2.61 -3.74 15.20
CA LEU A 82 -2.12 -4.91 15.95
C LEU A 82 -0.73 -5.35 15.47
N TYR A 83 -0.51 -5.41 14.17
CA TYR A 83 0.80 -5.78 13.60
C TYR A 83 1.88 -4.74 13.92
N VAL A 84 1.57 -3.46 13.77
CA VAL A 84 2.51 -2.36 14.10
C VAL A 84 2.91 -2.43 15.57
N ALA A 85 1.94 -2.52 16.48
CA ALA A 85 2.19 -2.58 17.91
C ALA A 85 3.02 -3.81 18.30
N ALA A 86 2.71 -4.99 17.76
CA ALA A 86 3.46 -6.20 18.00
C ALA A 86 4.91 -6.11 17.51
N THR A 87 5.12 -5.58 16.30
CA THR A 87 6.45 -5.41 15.71
C THR A 87 7.29 -4.40 16.50
N GLN A 88 6.71 -3.27 16.90
CA GLN A 88 7.40 -2.27 17.72
C GLN A 88 7.81 -2.84 19.08
N ARG A 89 6.91 -3.59 19.74
CA ARG A 89 7.21 -4.25 21.00
C ARG A 89 8.32 -5.28 20.86
N LEU A 90 8.30 -6.10 19.79
CA LEU A 90 9.33 -7.08 19.52
C LEU A 90 10.71 -6.41 19.35
N ARG A 91 10.76 -5.31 18.59
CA ARG A 91 12.00 -4.53 18.41
C ARG A 91 12.54 -3.98 19.73
N GLN A 92 11.70 -3.34 20.54
CA GLN A 92 12.11 -2.85 21.86
C GLN A 92 12.68 -3.95 22.76
N THR A 93 12.04 -5.11 22.74
CA THR A 93 12.52 -6.29 23.51
C THR A 93 13.87 -6.77 22.98
N THR A 94 14.03 -6.81 21.65
CA THR A 94 15.27 -7.22 20.99
C THR A 94 16.41 -6.22 21.25
N ASP A 95 16.15 -4.92 21.16
CA ASP A 95 17.13 -3.87 21.46
C ASP A 95 17.60 -3.97 22.93
N THR A 96 16.67 -4.20 23.86
CA THR A 96 16.97 -4.42 25.26
C THR A 96 17.85 -5.66 25.45
N PHE A 97 17.52 -6.76 24.79
CA PHE A 97 18.30 -8.01 24.86
C PHE A 97 19.72 -7.86 24.31
N LEU A 98 19.88 -7.12 23.21
CA LEU A 98 21.15 -6.88 22.55
C LEU A 98 21.96 -5.75 23.21
N GLY A 99 21.39 -4.98 24.15
CA GLY A 99 22.02 -3.81 24.75
C GLY A 99 22.24 -2.66 23.73
N THR A 100 21.45 -2.61 22.66
CA THR A 100 21.52 -1.55 21.65
C THR A 100 20.58 -0.40 22.01
N LEU A 101 20.92 0.80 21.56
CA LEU A 101 20.03 1.95 21.70
C LEU A 101 18.82 1.77 20.77
N PRO A 102 17.59 2.00 21.26
CA PRO A 102 16.41 1.94 20.43
C PRO A 102 16.49 2.92 19.27
N ALA A 103 16.48 2.40 18.05
CA ALA A 103 16.35 3.21 16.84
C ALA A 103 14.92 3.14 16.34
N PRO A 104 14.24 4.29 16.11
CA PRO A 104 12.91 4.28 15.52
C PRO A 104 12.98 3.79 14.08
N VAL A 105 12.45 2.60 13.83
CA VAL A 105 12.37 2.02 12.49
C VAL A 105 10.92 2.01 12.04
N SER A 106 10.66 2.64 10.90
CA SER A 106 9.32 2.73 10.33
C SER A 106 8.75 1.35 9.98
N TYR A 107 7.46 1.17 10.27
CA TYR A 107 6.68 0.04 9.76
C TYR A 107 6.24 0.35 8.33
N VAL A 108 6.58 -0.48 7.37
CA VAL A 108 6.33 -0.20 5.95
C VAL A 108 5.22 -1.09 5.42
N ILE A 109 4.14 -0.46 4.94
CA ILE A 109 2.98 -1.12 4.35
C ILE A 109 3.00 -0.90 2.85
N ALA A 110 2.99 -1.98 2.06
CA ALA A 110 2.86 -1.89 0.61
C ALA A 110 1.39 -1.97 0.18
N ILE A 111 0.99 -1.15 -0.80
CA ILE A 111 -0.29 -1.26 -1.49
C ILE A 111 -0.04 -1.42 -2.98
N ALA A 112 -0.30 -2.63 -3.47
CA ALA A 112 -0.18 -3.02 -4.87
C ALA A 112 -1.55 -3.21 -5.52
N GLY A 113 -1.56 -3.35 -6.83
CA GLY A 113 -2.76 -3.64 -7.61
C GLY A 113 -2.65 -3.07 -9.02
N SER A 114 -3.59 -3.42 -9.90
CA SER A 114 -3.59 -2.98 -11.29
C SER A 114 -3.80 -1.46 -11.44
N VAL A 115 -3.58 -0.95 -12.63
CA VAL A 115 -3.94 0.44 -13.00
C VAL A 115 -5.43 0.68 -12.75
N ALA A 116 -5.80 1.89 -12.36
CA ALA A 116 -7.17 2.33 -12.11
C ALA A 116 -7.97 1.57 -11.03
N VAL A 117 -7.35 0.65 -10.26
CA VAL A 117 -8.04 -0.13 -9.20
C VAL A 117 -8.29 0.67 -7.92
N GLY A 118 -7.83 1.91 -7.83
CA GLY A 118 -8.04 2.80 -6.67
C GLY A 118 -6.98 2.69 -5.56
N LYS A 119 -5.74 2.29 -5.90
CA LYS A 119 -4.64 2.18 -4.91
C LYS A 119 -4.41 3.47 -4.11
N GLY A 120 -4.31 4.60 -4.80
CA GLY A 120 -4.06 5.90 -4.16
C GLY A 120 -5.17 6.30 -3.19
N THR A 121 -6.44 6.06 -3.53
CA THR A 121 -7.57 6.30 -2.63
C THR A 121 -7.56 5.34 -1.45
N ALA A 122 -7.37 4.04 -1.70
CA ALA A 122 -7.23 3.06 -0.62
C ALA A 122 -6.10 3.44 0.35
N ALA A 123 -4.96 3.89 -0.17
CA ALA A 123 -3.83 4.33 0.63
C ALA A 123 -4.17 5.52 1.53
N ARG A 124 -4.84 6.56 1.00
CA ARG A 124 -5.29 7.72 1.78
C ARG A 124 -6.34 7.35 2.83
N VAL A 125 -7.29 6.49 2.43
CA VAL A 125 -8.36 6.03 3.35
C VAL A 125 -7.82 5.13 4.46
N ILE A 126 -6.76 4.37 4.23
CA ILE A 126 -6.06 3.58 5.26
C ILE A 126 -5.20 4.51 6.14
N GLN A 127 -4.52 5.48 5.54
CA GLN A 127 -3.67 6.44 6.26
C GLN A 127 -4.46 7.21 7.34
N ALA A 128 -5.65 7.69 7.00
CA ALA A 128 -6.43 8.55 7.89
C ALA A 128 -6.81 7.89 9.22
N PRO A 129 -7.39 6.68 9.31
CA PRO A 129 -7.64 6.02 10.58
C PRO A 129 -6.36 5.56 11.27
N LEU A 130 -5.31 5.15 10.54
CA LEU A 130 -4.04 4.76 11.14
C LEU A 130 -3.39 5.92 11.88
N ALA A 131 -3.41 7.14 11.34
CA ALA A 131 -2.85 8.33 11.97
C ALA A 131 -3.61 8.76 13.23
N ARG A 132 -4.78 8.20 13.52
CA ARG A 132 -5.58 8.48 14.73
C ARG A 132 -5.31 7.51 15.88
N TRP A 133 -4.50 6.48 15.66
CA TRP A 133 -4.07 5.60 16.73
C TRP A 133 -2.98 6.28 17.58
N PRO A 134 -3.15 6.39 18.91
CA PRO A 134 -2.23 7.16 19.76
C PRO A 134 -0.78 6.68 19.74
N ASN A 135 -0.58 5.39 19.48
CA ASN A 135 0.74 4.75 19.56
C ASN A 135 1.63 4.99 18.33
N HIS A 136 1.06 5.47 17.23
CA HIS A 136 1.79 5.71 15.98
C HIS A 136 1.11 6.78 15.10
N PRO A 137 1.08 8.03 15.55
CA PRO A 137 0.33 9.09 14.88
C PRO A 137 1.00 9.58 13.57
N LYS A 138 2.29 9.27 13.36
CA LYS A 138 3.04 9.73 12.18
C LYS A 138 2.95 8.69 11.06
N VAL A 139 1.97 8.86 10.18
CA VAL A 139 1.75 7.98 9.02
C VAL A 139 1.99 8.76 7.74
N ASP A 140 3.03 8.42 7.01
CA ASP A 140 3.33 8.99 5.70
C ASP A 140 2.90 8.09 4.56
N LEU A 141 2.50 8.72 3.45
CA LEU A 141 2.14 8.05 2.20
C LEU A 141 3.13 8.44 1.11
N VAL A 142 3.66 7.45 0.43
CA VAL A 142 4.58 7.58 -0.70
C VAL A 142 4.04 6.82 -1.90
N THR A 143 3.92 7.48 -3.04
CA THR A 143 3.65 6.82 -4.32
C THR A 143 4.95 6.50 -5.03
N THR A 144 5.03 5.32 -5.63
CA THR A 144 6.19 4.93 -6.43
C THR A 144 6.33 5.74 -7.71
N ASP A 145 5.30 6.46 -8.13
CA ASP A 145 5.38 7.36 -9.30
C ASP A 145 6.46 8.44 -9.12
N GLY A 146 6.78 8.82 -7.88
CA GLY A 146 7.92 9.70 -7.57
C GLY A 146 9.29 9.12 -7.98
N PHE A 147 9.37 7.82 -8.20
CA PHE A 147 10.60 7.14 -8.65
C PHE A 147 10.59 6.77 -10.14
N LEU A 148 9.63 7.29 -10.92
CA LEU A 148 9.72 7.26 -12.38
C LEU A 148 10.92 8.08 -12.85
N TYR A 149 11.57 7.66 -13.92
CA TYR A 149 12.53 8.53 -14.59
C TYR A 149 11.80 9.75 -15.17
N PRO A 150 12.40 10.95 -15.15
CA PRO A 150 11.85 12.14 -15.83
C PRO A 150 11.58 11.85 -17.32
N ASN A 151 10.59 12.52 -17.89
CA ASN A 151 10.21 12.34 -19.30
C ASN A 151 11.40 12.51 -20.24
N SER A 152 12.25 13.50 -20.00
CA SER A 152 13.47 13.73 -20.80
C SER A 152 14.41 12.51 -20.82
N VAL A 153 14.50 11.77 -19.69
CA VAL A 153 15.30 10.54 -19.60
C VAL A 153 14.58 9.40 -20.33
N LEU A 154 13.26 9.28 -20.17
CA LEU A 154 12.48 8.25 -20.86
C LEU A 154 12.52 8.44 -22.39
N GLU A 155 12.43 9.68 -22.87
CA GLU A 155 12.57 10.03 -24.29
C GLU A 155 13.94 9.66 -24.84
N SER A 156 15.00 10.05 -24.13
CA SER A 156 16.38 9.74 -24.54
C SER A 156 16.65 8.22 -24.61
N ARG A 157 15.90 7.42 -23.83
CA ARG A 157 16.00 5.96 -23.80
C ARG A 157 14.99 5.25 -24.71
N GLY A 158 14.10 5.99 -25.39
CA GLY A 158 13.00 5.43 -26.19
C GLY A 158 11.94 4.69 -25.35
N LEU A 159 11.77 5.06 -24.08
CA LEU A 159 10.90 4.37 -23.12
C LEU A 159 9.60 5.11 -22.80
N MET A 160 9.26 6.21 -23.49
CA MET A 160 8.03 6.95 -23.22
C MET A 160 6.75 6.10 -23.36
N ASN A 161 6.68 5.22 -24.31
CA ASN A 161 5.58 4.26 -24.52
C ASN A 161 5.56 3.14 -23.47
N ARG A 162 6.59 3.05 -22.64
CA ARG A 162 6.72 2.09 -21.53
C ARG A 162 6.65 2.74 -20.16
N LYS A 163 6.22 4.01 -20.09
CA LYS A 163 6.05 4.71 -18.83
C LYS A 163 5.01 4.02 -17.94
N GLY A 164 5.36 3.76 -16.68
CA GLY A 164 4.56 2.95 -15.75
C GLY A 164 4.93 1.45 -15.75
N PHE A 165 5.70 0.98 -16.73
CA PHE A 165 6.28 -0.37 -16.70
C PHE A 165 7.58 -0.39 -15.88
N PRO A 166 8.03 -1.57 -15.42
CA PRO A 166 9.17 -1.68 -14.50
C PRO A 166 10.44 -0.95 -14.94
N GLU A 167 10.74 -0.97 -16.24
CA GLU A 167 11.93 -0.34 -16.82
C GLU A 167 11.91 1.19 -16.81
N SER A 168 10.74 1.79 -16.55
CA SER A 168 10.59 3.24 -16.46
C SER A 168 10.86 3.82 -15.06
N TYR A 169 11.12 2.96 -14.08
CA TYR A 169 11.38 3.36 -12.70
C TYR A 169 12.87 3.36 -12.37
N ASP A 170 13.30 4.35 -11.58
CA ASP A 170 14.59 4.31 -10.89
C ASP A 170 14.49 3.39 -9.66
N LEU A 171 14.57 2.09 -9.93
CA LEU A 171 14.52 1.06 -8.90
C LEU A 171 15.65 1.23 -7.86
N ARG A 172 16.81 1.78 -8.28
CA ARG A 172 17.94 1.99 -7.38
C ARG A 172 17.62 3.07 -6.35
N ALA A 173 17.03 4.19 -6.78
CA ALA A 173 16.58 5.25 -5.89
C ALA A 173 15.46 4.77 -4.94
N LEU A 174 14.49 3.98 -5.43
CA LEU A 174 13.45 3.39 -4.60
C LEU A 174 14.01 2.45 -3.53
N LEU A 175 14.94 1.56 -3.90
CA LEU A 175 15.59 0.66 -2.95
C LEU A 175 16.43 1.43 -1.92
N GLN A 176 17.10 2.50 -2.32
CA GLN A 176 17.85 3.34 -1.38
C GLN A 176 16.93 4.03 -0.38
N PHE A 177 15.81 4.62 -0.85
CA PHE A 177 14.77 5.19 0.01
C PHE A 177 14.27 4.19 1.06
N LEU A 178 13.96 2.95 0.66
CA LEU A 178 13.50 1.90 1.57
C LEU A 178 14.57 1.47 2.58
N ARG A 179 15.84 1.41 2.16
CA ARG A 179 16.97 1.15 3.07
C ARG A 179 17.11 2.24 4.12
N ASP A 180 17.01 3.50 3.71
CA ASP A 180 17.11 4.64 4.61
C ASP A 180 15.98 4.64 5.65
N LEU A 181 14.75 4.33 5.24
CA LEU A 181 13.64 4.12 6.18
C LEU A 181 13.92 2.99 7.18
N LYS A 182 14.39 1.84 6.70
CA LYS A 182 14.63 0.66 7.55
C LYS A 182 15.89 0.76 8.39
N SER A 183 16.81 1.65 8.05
CA SER A 183 17.98 1.96 8.87
C SER A 183 17.70 3.04 9.94
N GLY A 184 16.46 3.55 10.02
CA GLY A 184 16.09 4.56 11.02
C GLY A 184 16.63 5.95 10.74
N GLN A 185 16.90 6.29 9.47
CA GLN A 185 17.34 7.65 9.12
C GLN A 185 16.30 8.67 9.57
N PRO A 186 16.71 9.75 10.26
CA PRO A 186 15.77 10.70 10.85
C PRO A 186 15.01 11.52 9.80
N VAL A 187 15.58 11.65 8.61
CA VAL A 187 14.97 12.38 7.48
C VAL A 187 15.27 11.64 6.19
N VAL A 188 14.23 11.38 5.43
CA VAL A 188 14.34 10.83 4.07
C VAL A 188 13.56 11.72 3.10
N GLU A 189 13.99 11.76 1.86
CA GLU A 189 13.35 12.58 0.83
C GLU A 189 12.86 11.72 -0.33
N VAL A 190 11.70 12.07 -0.88
CA VAL A 190 11.07 11.39 -2.01
C VAL A 190 10.79 12.42 -3.11
N PRO A 191 11.16 12.17 -4.37
CA PRO A 191 10.79 13.03 -5.48
C PRO A 191 9.27 13.14 -5.61
N VAL A 192 8.79 14.27 -6.09
CA VAL A 192 7.36 14.54 -6.28
C VAL A 192 6.99 14.35 -7.75
N TYR A 193 6.00 13.50 -8.01
CA TYR A 193 5.38 13.34 -9.33
C TYR A 193 4.15 14.23 -9.44
N SER A 194 3.97 14.88 -10.58
CA SER A 194 2.77 15.63 -10.92
C SER A 194 1.95 14.89 -11.97
N HIS A 195 0.72 14.52 -11.62
CA HIS A 195 -0.21 13.93 -12.58
C HIS A 195 -0.70 14.96 -13.62
N GLU A 196 -0.69 16.24 -13.29
CA GLU A 196 -1.05 17.33 -14.19
C GLU A 196 0.05 17.57 -15.24
N ALA A 197 1.30 17.69 -14.80
CA ALA A 197 2.45 17.81 -15.70
C ALA A 197 2.83 16.47 -16.36
N TYR A 198 2.27 15.35 -15.86
CA TYR A 198 2.62 13.99 -16.27
C TYR A 198 4.12 13.72 -16.19
N ASP A 199 4.79 14.30 -15.17
CA ASP A 199 6.25 14.17 -15.00
C ASP A 199 6.67 14.35 -13.54
N ILE A 200 7.93 14.04 -13.25
CA ILE A 200 8.61 14.42 -12.01
C ILE A 200 8.73 15.94 -11.95
N VAL A 201 8.36 16.53 -10.82
CA VAL A 201 8.55 17.97 -10.60
C VAL A 201 10.01 18.25 -10.29
N PRO A 202 10.71 19.02 -11.15
CA PRO A 202 12.12 19.31 -10.93
C PRO A 202 12.37 19.94 -9.55
N ASP A 203 13.42 19.51 -8.88
CA ASP A 203 13.90 20.02 -7.59
C ASP A 203 12.89 19.99 -6.43
N LYS A 204 11.69 19.43 -6.64
CA LYS A 204 10.69 19.28 -5.60
C LYS A 204 10.76 17.90 -4.97
N LYS A 205 10.93 17.87 -3.65
CA LYS A 205 10.95 16.65 -2.86
C LYS A 205 9.99 16.76 -1.68
N LYS A 206 9.36 15.65 -1.34
CA LYS A 206 8.63 15.49 -0.09
C LYS A 206 9.62 15.03 0.97
N THR A 207 9.72 15.77 2.08
CA THR A 207 10.53 15.41 3.23
C THR A 207 9.70 14.59 4.21
N ILE A 208 10.19 13.43 4.61
CA ILE A 208 9.60 12.52 5.59
C ILE A 208 10.51 12.51 6.82
N ARG A 209 9.92 12.75 8.00
CA ARG A 209 10.67 12.91 9.27
C ARG A 209 10.24 11.86 10.29
N GLN A 210 11.04 10.83 10.48
CA GLN A 210 10.83 9.75 11.46
C GLN A 210 9.36 9.29 11.52
N PRO A 211 8.80 8.76 10.45
CA PRO A 211 7.43 8.26 10.46
C PRO A 211 7.35 6.96 11.26
N ASP A 212 6.24 6.76 11.97
CA ASP A 212 5.94 5.48 12.62
C ASP A 212 5.58 4.43 11.58
N ILE A 213 4.78 4.85 10.58
CA ILE A 213 4.31 4.02 9.47
C ILE A 213 4.57 4.76 8.15
N VAL A 214 5.03 4.03 7.15
CA VAL A 214 5.05 4.49 5.76
C VAL A 214 4.20 3.57 4.90
N ILE A 215 3.21 4.13 4.23
CA ILE A 215 2.45 3.43 3.20
C ILE A 215 3.13 3.71 1.86
N VAL A 216 3.57 2.66 1.17
CA VAL A 216 4.16 2.76 -0.17
C VAL A 216 3.17 2.16 -1.16
N GLU A 217 2.64 2.97 -2.05
CA GLU A 217 1.69 2.50 -3.06
C GLU A 217 2.27 2.56 -4.47
N GLY A 218 1.92 1.58 -5.29
CA GLY A 218 2.32 1.57 -6.69
C GLY A 218 2.05 0.27 -7.44
N LEU A 219 2.24 0.31 -8.74
CA LEU A 219 2.00 -0.84 -9.63
C LEU A 219 3.00 -1.97 -9.38
N ASN A 220 4.26 -1.64 -9.14
CA ASN A 220 5.38 -2.58 -9.15
C ASN A 220 5.95 -2.89 -7.76
N VAL A 221 5.27 -2.46 -6.68
CA VAL A 221 5.81 -2.59 -5.31
C VAL A 221 6.03 -4.06 -4.88
N LEU A 222 5.21 -4.99 -5.35
CA LEU A 222 5.34 -6.42 -5.05
C LEU A 222 6.05 -7.22 -6.15
N GLN A 223 6.69 -6.56 -7.10
CA GLN A 223 7.39 -7.24 -8.17
C GLN A 223 8.69 -7.87 -7.67
N THR A 224 8.86 -9.17 -7.94
CA THR A 224 10.00 -9.98 -7.49
C THR A 224 11.01 -10.29 -8.60
N THR A 225 10.73 -9.88 -9.85
CA THR A 225 11.63 -10.10 -10.99
C THR A 225 11.78 -8.83 -11.80
N ASP A 226 13.01 -8.54 -12.21
CA ASP A 226 13.35 -7.45 -13.13
C ASP A 226 13.61 -7.95 -14.56
N GLY A 227 13.25 -9.21 -14.83
CA GLY A 227 13.47 -9.86 -16.13
C GLY A 227 14.93 -10.24 -16.42
N ARG A 228 15.87 -9.97 -15.53
CA ARG A 228 17.28 -10.31 -15.70
C ARG A 228 17.60 -11.68 -15.10
N VAL A 229 18.26 -12.53 -15.84
CA VAL A 229 18.75 -13.83 -15.38
C VAL A 229 20.21 -13.66 -14.93
N GLY A 230 20.54 -14.01 -13.67
CA GLY A 230 21.91 -13.96 -13.16
C GLY A 230 22.05 -14.49 -11.73
N PRO A 231 23.26 -14.92 -11.33
CA PRO A 231 23.50 -15.68 -10.09
C PRO A 231 23.64 -14.84 -8.81
N ALA A 232 23.52 -13.52 -8.85
CA ALA A 232 23.72 -12.67 -7.68
C ALA A 232 22.47 -12.61 -6.78
N PRO A 233 22.60 -12.63 -5.45
CA PRO A 233 21.50 -12.38 -4.55
C PRO A 233 20.93 -10.98 -4.82
N ARG A 234 19.63 -10.91 -5.09
CA ARG A 234 18.94 -9.67 -5.44
C ARG A 234 18.08 -9.23 -4.27
N THR A 235 18.17 -7.95 -3.93
CA THR A 235 17.22 -7.32 -3.01
C THR A 235 16.05 -6.81 -3.82
N PHE A 236 14.85 -7.23 -3.47
CA PHE A 236 13.61 -6.76 -4.06
C PHE A 236 12.98 -5.66 -3.21
N VAL A 237 12.14 -4.84 -3.83
CA VAL A 237 11.35 -3.83 -3.12
C VAL A 237 10.48 -4.48 -2.04
N SER A 238 9.92 -5.65 -2.34
CA SER A 238 9.09 -6.43 -1.41
C SER A 238 9.80 -6.88 -0.14
N ASP A 239 11.14 -6.97 -0.13
CA ASP A 239 11.92 -7.41 1.04
C ASP A 239 11.88 -6.38 2.19
N PHE A 240 11.48 -5.14 1.90
CA PHE A 240 11.41 -4.05 2.87
C PHE A 240 10.03 -3.88 3.53
N PHE A 241 9.02 -4.62 3.07
CA PHE A 241 7.66 -4.45 3.56
C PHE A 241 7.36 -5.35 4.76
N ASP A 242 6.79 -4.76 5.79
CA ASP A 242 6.31 -5.48 6.96
C ASP A 242 4.89 -6.03 6.75
N PHE A 243 4.13 -5.40 5.84
CA PHE A 243 2.79 -5.84 5.45
C PHE A 243 2.51 -5.46 3.99
N SER A 244 1.77 -6.32 3.28
CA SER A 244 1.42 -6.07 1.89
C SER A 244 -0.07 -6.24 1.65
N ILE A 245 -0.65 -5.30 0.91
CA ILE A 245 -2.04 -5.28 0.49
C ILE A 245 -2.06 -5.31 -1.03
N PHE A 246 -2.81 -6.24 -1.61
CA PHE A 246 -3.03 -6.29 -3.05
C PHE A 246 -4.49 -5.99 -3.36
N LEU A 247 -4.74 -4.94 -4.14
CA LEU A 247 -6.08 -4.59 -4.61
C LEU A 247 -6.32 -5.30 -5.94
N ASP A 248 -7.29 -6.20 -5.94
CA ASP A 248 -7.71 -6.94 -7.12
C ASP A 248 -9.09 -6.52 -7.58
N ALA A 249 -9.35 -6.63 -8.88
CA ALA A 249 -10.66 -6.43 -9.47
C ALA A 249 -10.75 -7.22 -10.78
N LYS A 250 -11.98 -7.51 -11.23
CA LYS A 250 -12.20 -8.13 -12.52
C LYS A 250 -11.68 -7.24 -13.65
N GLU A 251 -11.10 -7.85 -14.68
CA GLU A 251 -10.52 -7.13 -15.83
C GLU A 251 -11.53 -6.19 -16.48
N GLU A 252 -12.78 -6.60 -16.62
CA GLU A 252 -13.87 -5.79 -17.17
C GLU A 252 -14.06 -4.47 -16.40
N HIS A 253 -13.99 -4.51 -15.06
CA HIS A 253 -14.10 -3.33 -14.21
C HIS A 253 -12.86 -2.44 -14.34
N ILE A 254 -11.66 -3.04 -14.36
CA ILE A 254 -10.41 -2.29 -14.53
C ILE A 254 -10.42 -1.54 -15.85
N ARG A 255 -10.85 -2.21 -16.95
CA ARG A 255 -10.96 -1.59 -18.27
C ARG A 255 -11.93 -0.41 -18.26
N GLN A 256 -13.11 -0.58 -17.65
CA GLN A 256 -14.11 0.49 -17.55
C GLN A 256 -13.57 1.68 -16.76
N TRP A 257 -12.99 1.45 -15.58
CA TRP A 257 -12.43 2.53 -14.75
C TRP A 257 -11.26 3.24 -15.40
N TYR A 258 -10.45 2.53 -16.17
CA TYR A 258 -9.35 3.11 -16.91
C TYR A 258 -9.86 4.08 -18.00
N VAL A 259 -10.88 3.64 -18.77
CA VAL A 259 -11.51 4.48 -19.81
C VAL A 259 -12.19 5.71 -19.18
N ASP A 260 -12.97 5.52 -18.12
CA ASP A 260 -13.65 6.61 -17.42
C ASP A 260 -12.68 7.66 -16.89
N ARG A 261 -11.57 7.20 -16.31
CA ARG A 261 -10.50 8.08 -15.85
C ARG A 261 -9.86 8.85 -16.99
N PHE A 262 -9.55 8.19 -18.10
CA PHE A 262 -8.96 8.83 -19.28
C PHE A 262 -9.87 9.92 -19.86
N LEU A 263 -11.16 9.64 -20.02
CA LEU A 263 -12.15 10.59 -20.52
C LEU A 263 -12.33 11.81 -19.59
N THR A 264 -12.08 11.66 -18.31
CA THR A 264 -12.17 12.78 -17.35
C THR A 264 -10.98 13.74 -17.47
N PHE A 265 -9.79 13.24 -17.78
CA PHE A 265 -8.61 14.08 -17.99
C PHE A 265 -8.62 14.83 -19.34
N GLN A 266 -9.52 14.47 -20.26
CA GLN A 266 -9.68 15.19 -21.55
C GLN A 266 -10.70 16.33 -21.50
N LYS A 267 -11.41 16.51 -20.40
CA LYS A 267 -12.33 17.63 -20.16
C LYS A 267 -11.65 18.74 -19.39
#